data_557156781c7cec0f7cc5da410530c840
#
_entry.id   557156781c7cec0f7cc5da410530c840
#
_cell.length_a   1.000
_cell.length_b   1.000
_cell.length_c   1.000
_cell.angle_alpha   90.00
_cell.angle_beta   90.00
_cell.angle_gamma   90.00
#
_symmetry.space_group_name_H-M   'P 1'
#
loop_
_entity.id
_entity.type
_entity.pdbx_description
1 polymer ?
#
loop_
_entity_poly.entity_id
_entity_poly.type
_entity_poly.pdbx_seq_one_letter_code
_entity_poly.pdbx_strand_id
1 'polypeptide(L)'
;ASVSSGRFNSSDEINITNEISFLYEYEYTRITKNSDRYDRQQQRLRDEYTINFMAAQNPEANVDPVYIKNSFFNIDLKNRLYAQKNAIWWYLKRLNEVKDQMIITEKLISDFLKN
;
A
#
# COMPACT_ATOMS: atom_id res chain seq x y z
N ALA A 1 15.81 6.20 -30.89
CA ALA A 1 16.66 6.39 -31.59
C ALA A 1 17.78 7.16 -31.24
N SER A 2 17.67 7.79 -30.60
CA SER A 2 18.66 8.49 -30.29
C SER A 2 19.87 7.96 -30.01
N VAL A 3 19.96 6.87 -30.27
CA VAL A 3 21.01 6.28 -30.03
C VAL A 3 22.16 6.63 -30.71
N SER A 4 22.04 7.35 -31.51
CA SER A 4 23.09 7.71 -32.26
C SER A 4 24.19 8.23 -31.51
N SER A 5 25.20 8.43 -32.10
CA SER A 5 26.37 9.11 -31.66
C SER A 5 27.05 8.49 -30.47
N GLY A 6 26.87 7.27 -30.24
CA GLY A 6 27.56 6.63 -29.17
C GLY A 6 27.10 7.01 -27.78
N ARG A 7 26.10 7.83 -27.67
CA ARG A 7 25.58 8.22 -26.38
C ARG A 7 24.78 7.10 -25.76
N PHE A 8 24.28 6.24 -26.58
CA PHE A 8 23.41 5.19 -26.14
C PHE A 8 23.97 3.87 -26.63
N ASN A 9 24.30 2.98 -25.77
CA ASN A 9 24.73 1.63 -26.14
C ASN A 9 23.72 0.61 -25.65
N SER A 10 23.81 -0.60 -26.15
CA SER A 10 22.84 -1.64 -25.81
C SER A 10 22.85 -2.00 -24.32
N SER A 11 23.98 -1.85 -23.63
CA SER A 11 24.03 -2.13 -22.19
C SER A 11 23.25 -1.10 -21.40
N ASP A 12 23.36 0.17 -21.75
CA ASP A 12 22.62 1.24 -21.08
C ASP A 12 21.12 1.10 -21.34
N GLU A 13 20.76 0.80 -22.59
CA GLU A 13 19.38 0.57 -22.96
C GLU A 13 18.77 -0.59 -22.20
N ILE A 14 19.49 -1.71 -22.11
CA ILE A 14 19.04 -2.89 -21.36
C ILE A 14 18.85 -2.56 -19.89
N ASN A 15 19.79 -1.83 -19.28
CA ASN A 15 19.69 -1.46 -17.89
C ASN A 15 18.47 -0.59 -17.62
N ILE A 16 18.24 0.43 -18.43
CA ILE A 16 17.09 1.31 -18.28
C ILE A 16 15.80 0.54 -18.49
N THR A 17 15.73 -0.30 -19.50
CA THR A 17 14.56 -1.10 -19.77
C THR A 17 14.26 -2.07 -18.63
N ASN A 18 15.28 -2.72 -18.08
CA ASN A 18 15.11 -3.62 -16.95
C ASN A 18 14.61 -2.91 -15.69
N GLU A 19 15.13 -1.72 -15.41
CA GLU A 19 14.69 -0.94 -14.25
C GLU A 19 13.25 -0.47 -14.40
N ILE A 20 12.86 -0.04 -15.58
CA ILE A 20 11.48 0.36 -15.85
C ILE A 20 10.54 -0.84 -15.75
N SER A 21 10.92 -1.98 -16.32
CA SER A 21 10.14 -3.20 -16.25
C SER A 21 9.98 -3.67 -14.80
N PHE A 22 11.06 -3.63 -14.03
CA PHE A 22 11.02 -4.00 -12.62
C PHE A 22 10.06 -3.11 -11.84
N LEU A 23 10.09 -1.80 -12.10
CA LEU A 23 9.21 -0.85 -11.44
C LEU A 23 7.74 -1.16 -11.76
N TYR A 24 7.40 -1.33 -13.04
CA TYR A 24 6.01 -1.54 -13.43
C TYR A 24 5.50 -2.95 -13.15
N GLU A 25 6.30 -3.96 -13.46
CA GLU A 25 5.83 -5.33 -13.38
C GLU A 25 5.94 -5.94 -11.99
N TYR A 26 6.88 -5.49 -11.19
CA TYR A 26 7.14 -6.04 -9.88
C TYR A 26 6.67 -5.12 -8.76
N GLU A 27 7.20 -3.92 -8.70
CA GLU A 27 6.95 -3.01 -7.57
C GLU A 27 5.51 -2.51 -7.55
N TYR A 28 4.96 -2.11 -8.68
CA TYR A 28 3.58 -1.65 -8.73
C TYR A 28 2.60 -2.78 -8.48
N THR A 29 2.91 -3.99 -8.92
CA THR A 29 2.08 -5.17 -8.62
C THR A 29 2.06 -5.44 -7.12
N ARG A 30 3.19 -5.33 -6.45
CA ARG A 30 3.26 -5.51 -5.00
C ARG A 30 2.49 -4.44 -4.25
N ILE A 31 2.55 -3.18 -4.70
CA ILE A 31 1.75 -2.10 -4.13
C ILE A 31 0.27 -2.40 -4.27
N THR A 32 -0.19 -2.80 -5.45
CA THR A 32 -1.59 -3.11 -5.69
C THR A 32 -2.08 -4.20 -4.74
N LYS A 33 -1.31 -5.26 -4.56
CA LYS A 33 -1.68 -6.33 -3.63
C LYS A 33 -1.79 -5.85 -2.19
N ASN A 34 -0.89 -4.99 -1.75
CA ASN A 34 -0.93 -4.45 -0.39
C ASN A 34 -2.07 -3.45 -0.21
N SER A 35 -2.36 -2.65 -1.22
CA SER A 35 -3.50 -1.74 -1.22
C SER A 35 -4.80 -2.50 -1.12
N ASP A 36 -4.96 -3.57 -1.90
CA ASP A 36 -6.16 -4.41 -1.87
C ASP A 36 -6.34 -5.07 -0.50
N ARG A 37 -5.25 -5.53 0.11
CA ARG A 37 -5.29 -6.12 1.45
C ARG A 37 -5.71 -5.08 2.49
N TYR A 38 -5.17 -3.87 2.41
CA TYR A 38 -5.56 -2.78 3.30
C TYR A 38 -7.04 -2.48 3.16
N ASP A 39 -7.54 -2.34 1.93
CA ASP A 39 -8.93 -2.05 1.66
C ASP A 39 -9.85 -3.14 2.21
N ARG A 40 -9.49 -4.42 2.02
CA ARG A 40 -10.28 -5.52 2.55
C ARG A 40 -10.35 -5.52 4.07
N GLN A 41 -9.23 -5.25 4.75
CA GLN A 41 -9.20 -5.18 6.20
C GLN A 41 -10.03 -4.01 6.72
N GLN A 42 -9.95 -2.87 6.06
CA GLN A 42 -10.74 -1.71 6.41
C GLN A 42 -12.24 -1.96 6.21
N GLN A 43 -12.61 -2.62 5.12
CA GLN A 43 -14.00 -2.97 4.83
C GLN A 43 -14.57 -3.93 5.89
N ARG A 44 -13.78 -4.91 6.32
CA ARG A 44 -14.19 -5.83 7.38
C ARG A 44 -14.44 -5.10 8.69
N LEU A 45 -13.56 -4.19 9.09
CA LEU A 45 -13.77 -3.38 10.29
C LEU A 45 -15.03 -2.54 10.18
N ARG A 46 -15.25 -1.92 9.03
CA ARG A 46 -16.44 -1.12 8.78
C ARG A 46 -17.71 -1.94 8.86
N ASP A 47 -17.73 -3.09 8.17
CA ASP A 47 -18.94 -3.92 8.10
C ASP A 47 -19.29 -4.54 9.44
N GLU A 48 -18.28 -4.96 10.22
CA GLU A 48 -18.53 -5.67 11.46
C GLU A 48 -18.71 -4.77 12.68
N TYR A 49 -18.09 -3.58 12.68
CA TYR A 49 -18.05 -2.76 13.88
C TYR A 49 -18.62 -1.36 13.74
N THR A 50 -18.74 -0.80 12.54
CA THR A 50 -19.21 0.59 12.36
C THR A 50 -20.62 0.81 12.91
N ILE A 51 -21.51 -0.14 12.70
CA ILE A 51 -22.89 -0.02 13.19
C ILE A 51 -22.90 0.09 14.71
N ASN A 52 -22.09 -0.70 15.38
CA ASN A 52 -21.99 -0.67 16.84
C ASN A 52 -21.36 0.63 17.33
N PHE A 53 -20.36 1.16 16.63
CA PHE A 53 -19.79 2.46 16.96
C PHE A 53 -20.81 3.59 16.81
N MET A 54 -21.58 3.56 15.73
CA MET A 54 -22.63 4.57 15.50
C MET A 54 -23.72 4.47 16.57
N ALA A 55 -24.14 3.27 16.91
CA ALA A 55 -25.14 3.05 17.96
C ALA A 55 -24.64 3.55 19.31
N ALA A 56 -23.37 3.32 19.63
CA ALA A 56 -22.79 3.78 20.88
C ALA A 56 -22.73 5.31 21.00
N GLN A 57 -22.67 6.01 19.87
CA GLN A 57 -22.61 7.47 19.83
C GLN A 57 -23.99 8.13 19.80
N ASN A 58 -25.04 7.37 19.55
CA ASN A 58 -26.39 7.88 19.45
C ASN A 58 -27.18 7.64 20.74
N PRO A 59 -27.48 8.68 21.55
CA PRO A 59 -28.21 8.52 22.81
C PRO A 59 -29.60 7.91 22.62
N GLU A 60 -30.20 8.10 21.44
CA GLU A 60 -31.54 7.60 21.17
C GLU A 60 -31.56 6.13 20.76
N ALA A 61 -30.39 5.57 20.45
CA ALA A 61 -30.32 4.18 20.03
C ALA A 61 -30.62 3.19 21.17
N ASN A 62 -30.56 3.65 22.41
CA ASN A 62 -30.90 2.86 23.60
C ASN A 62 -30.17 1.48 23.62
N VAL A 63 -28.86 1.51 23.36
CA VAL A 63 -28.06 0.30 23.33
C VAL A 63 -27.56 -0.05 24.71
N ASP A 64 -27.67 -1.34 25.08
CA ASP A 64 -27.22 -1.81 26.36
C ASP A 64 -25.70 -1.60 26.53
N PRO A 65 -25.22 -0.94 27.60
CA PRO A 65 -23.80 -0.75 27.85
C PRO A 65 -22.99 -2.06 27.89
N VAL A 66 -23.59 -3.15 28.37
CA VAL A 66 -22.92 -4.46 28.39
C VAL A 66 -22.70 -4.97 26.97
N TYR A 67 -23.67 -4.77 26.12
CA TYR A 67 -23.55 -5.14 24.71
C TYR A 67 -22.44 -4.34 24.03
N ILE A 68 -22.38 -3.05 24.25
CA ILE A 68 -21.34 -2.17 23.70
C ILE A 68 -19.96 -2.64 24.17
N LYS A 69 -19.82 -2.89 25.49
CA LYS A 69 -18.56 -3.37 26.05
C LYS A 69 -18.13 -4.69 25.42
N ASN A 70 -19.04 -5.65 25.30
CA ASN A 70 -18.73 -6.95 24.73
C ASN A 70 -18.41 -6.88 23.24
N SER A 71 -19.03 -5.95 22.53
CA SER A 71 -18.77 -5.76 21.10
C SER A 71 -17.42 -5.10 20.82
N PHE A 72 -16.99 -4.17 21.68
CA PHE A 72 -15.79 -3.40 21.44
C PHE A 72 -14.55 -3.92 22.17
N PHE A 73 -14.72 -4.56 23.31
CA PHE A 73 -13.60 -5.02 24.13
C PHE A 73 -13.44 -6.54 24.08
N ASN A 74 -13.48 -7.12 22.89
CA ASN A 74 -13.29 -8.56 22.72
C ASN A 74 -12.02 -8.84 21.90
N ILE A 75 -11.61 -10.10 21.93
CA ILE A 75 -10.38 -10.52 21.26
C ILE A 75 -10.50 -10.44 19.74
N ASP A 76 -11.69 -10.57 19.21
CA ASP A 76 -11.93 -10.49 17.77
C ASP A 76 -11.63 -9.10 17.25
N LEU A 77 -12.14 -8.06 17.89
CA LEU A 77 -11.85 -6.68 17.50
C LEU A 77 -10.36 -6.40 17.64
N LYS A 78 -9.74 -6.84 18.71
CA LYS A 78 -8.31 -6.69 18.93
C LYS A 78 -7.52 -7.30 17.78
N ASN A 79 -7.86 -8.53 17.39
CA ASN A 79 -7.18 -9.23 16.30
C ASN A 79 -7.38 -8.52 14.96
N ARG A 80 -8.56 -7.98 14.73
CA ARG A 80 -8.82 -7.23 13.50
C ARG A 80 -8.07 -5.92 13.44
N LEU A 81 -7.91 -5.24 14.58
CA LEU A 81 -7.10 -4.02 14.65
C LEU A 81 -5.62 -4.34 14.41
N TYR A 82 -5.12 -5.45 14.91
CA TYR A 82 -3.77 -5.90 14.61
C TYR A 82 -3.59 -6.22 13.12
N ALA A 83 -4.56 -6.89 12.51
CA ALA A 83 -4.52 -7.20 11.09
C ALA A 83 -4.50 -5.90 10.25
N GLN A 84 -5.28 -4.91 10.64
CA GLN A 84 -5.31 -3.61 9.96
C GLN A 84 -3.99 -2.87 10.13
N LYS A 85 -3.46 -2.83 11.34
CA LYS A 85 -2.15 -2.23 11.60
C LYS A 85 -1.06 -2.88 10.76
N ASN A 86 -1.07 -4.19 10.67
CA ASN A 86 -0.10 -4.96 9.90
C ASN A 86 -0.22 -4.67 8.40
N ALA A 87 -1.45 -4.59 7.89
CA ALA A 87 -1.69 -4.27 6.50
C ALA A 87 -1.20 -2.85 6.15
N ILE A 88 -1.41 -1.88 7.04
CA ILE A 88 -0.91 -0.51 6.88
C ILE A 88 0.62 -0.51 6.86
N TRP A 89 1.24 -1.21 7.77
CA TRP A 89 2.71 -1.28 7.87
C TRP A 89 3.33 -1.83 6.58
N TRP A 90 2.80 -2.92 6.07
CA TRP A 90 3.28 -3.51 4.83
C TRP A 90 3.04 -2.61 3.62
N TYR A 91 1.90 -1.94 3.58
CA TYR A 91 1.59 -1.01 2.51
C TYR A 91 2.59 0.15 2.49
N LEU A 92 2.82 0.78 3.64
CA LEU A 92 3.78 1.87 3.76
C LEU A 92 5.20 1.43 3.41
N LYS A 93 5.58 0.23 3.82
CA LYS A 93 6.89 -0.33 3.47
C LYS A 93 7.04 -0.47 1.95
N ARG A 94 6.02 -1.00 1.28
CA ARG A 94 6.04 -1.14 -0.18
C ARG A 94 6.06 0.20 -0.90
N LEU A 95 5.31 1.18 -0.41
CA LEU A 95 5.35 2.52 -0.98
C LEU A 95 6.75 3.13 -0.90
N ASN A 96 7.44 2.95 0.22
CA ASN A 96 8.79 3.43 0.38
C ASN A 96 9.77 2.71 -0.56
N GLU A 97 9.63 1.41 -0.73
CA GLU A 97 10.45 0.63 -1.66
C GLU A 97 10.26 1.10 -3.10
N VAL A 98 9.03 1.36 -3.50
CA VAL A 98 8.73 1.89 -4.83
C VAL A 98 9.30 3.29 -5.00
N LYS A 99 9.19 4.13 -4.00
CA LYS A 99 9.78 5.47 -4.03
C LYS A 99 11.28 5.39 -4.27
N ASP A 100 11.96 4.52 -3.55
CA ASP A 100 13.40 4.33 -3.71
C ASP A 100 13.73 3.83 -5.13
N GLN A 101 12.94 2.90 -5.64
CA GLN A 101 13.12 2.38 -7.00
C GLN A 101 12.89 3.47 -8.06
N MET A 102 11.91 4.32 -7.85
CA MET A 102 11.65 5.45 -8.76
C MET A 102 12.83 6.42 -8.79
N ILE A 103 13.46 6.67 -7.64
CA ILE A 103 14.62 7.53 -7.54
C ILE A 103 15.80 6.93 -8.33
N ILE A 104 16.02 5.63 -8.17
CA ILE A 104 17.08 4.92 -8.91
C ILE A 104 16.82 5.00 -10.42
N THR A 105 15.60 4.75 -10.84
CA THR A 105 15.22 4.78 -12.26
C THR A 105 15.38 6.19 -12.85
N GLU A 106 14.95 7.21 -12.09
CA GLU A 106 15.10 8.60 -12.51
C GLU A 106 16.58 8.95 -12.70
N LYS A 107 17.43 8.51 -11.79
CA LYS A 107 18.87 8.78 -11.88
C LYS A 107 19.47 8.10 -13.11
N LEU A 108 19.13 6.86 -13.36
CA LEU A 108 19.61 6.15 -14.55
C LEU A 108 19.25 6.90 -15.84
N ILE A 109 18.01 7.32 -15.96
CA ILE A 109 17.54 8.06 -17.12
C ILE A 109 18.25 9.40 -17.23
N SER A 110 18.38 10.12 -16.14
CA SER A 110 19.03 11.41 -16.10
C SER A 110 20.51 11.29 -16.51
N ASP A 111 21.23 10.32 -15.97
CA ASP A 111 22.63 10.10 -16.29
C ASP A 111 22.80 9.69 -17.77
N PHE A 112 21.90 8.86 -18.27
CA PHE A 112 21.89 8.49 -19.68
C PHE A 112 21.69 9.71 -20.58
N LEU A 113 20.77 10.60 -20.23
CA LEU A 113 20.49 11.79 -21.03
C LEU A 113 21.63 12.83 -21.01
N LYS A 114 22.47 12.79 -19.98
CA LYS A 114 23.62 13.72 -19.91
C LYS A 114 24.80 13.23 -20.72
N ASN A 115 24.89 11.99 -21.00
CA ASN A 115 25.95 11.43 -21.81
C ASN A 115 25.60 11.49 -23.27
#